data_ba0eff24c68acc38013f692dc64ce9d7
#
_entry.id   ba0eff24c68acc38013f692dc64ce9d7
#
_cell.length_a   1.000
_cell.length_b   1.000
_cell.length_c   1.000
_cell.angle_alpha   90.00
_cell.angle_beta   90.00
_cell.angle_gamma   90.00
#
_symmetry.space_group_name_H-M   'P 1'
#
loop_
_entity.id
_entity.type
_entity.pdbx_description
1 polymer ?
#
loop_
_entity_poly.entity_id
_entity_poly.type
_entity_poly.pdbx_seq_one_letter_code
_entity_poly.pdbx_strand_id
1 'polypeptide(L)'
;VRGEVIFTYRLAGNSYTWVPWEDNPDYTGMSFVGAIVGTQGEQVEVAFDIDQTAAGGNRYGFAPATGNLMYCMPQKGTKTALYIGNGDEAQGIATGCIRTNGSTCEGTGSPEKKSFRSEHGKGMDLYPQRMGLDGGETGKITFEDETGTTIESNGGLVLMAKEGIRLESMTGIAMQGMSDIMALYSEGASSLCV
;
A
#
# COMPACT_ATOMS: atom_id res chain seq x y z
N VAL A 1 22.20 -37.88 -38.54
CA VAL A 1 23.54 -37.68 -37.97
C VAL A 1 23.49 -38.21 -36.54
N ARG A 2 24.20 -39.30 -36.25
CA ARG A 2 24.40 -39.79 -34.88
C ARG A 2 25.53 -38.94 -34.31
N GLY A 3 25.20 -38.01 -33.41
CA GLY A 3 26.22 -37.30 -32.64
C GLY A 3 26.78 -38.22 -31.55
N GLU A 4 28.06 -38.38 -31.51
CA GLU A 4 28.78 -39.04 -30.43
C GLU A 4 28.96 -38.06 -29.29
N VAL A 5 28.45 -38.39 -28.10
CA VAL A 5 28.65 -37.53 -26.90
C VAL A 5 29.90 -38.07 -26.20
N ILE A 6 30.96 -37.24 -26.18
CA ILE A 6 32.21 -37.59 -25.53
C ILE A 6 32.21 -36.90 -24.14
N PHE A 7 32.35 -37.69 -23.09
CA PHE A 7 32.51 -37.21 -21.74
C PHE A 7 34.00 -37.22 -21.35
N THR A 8 34.52 -36.07 -20.96
CA THR A 8 35.89 -35.95 -20.45
C THR A 8 35.81 -35.76 -18.94
N TYR A 9 36.45 -36.66 -18.18
CA TYR A 9 36.55 -36.57 -16.74
C TYR A 9 37.95 -36.14 -16.34
N ARG A 10 38.04 -35.20 -15.41
CA ARG A 10 39.31 -34.76 -14.82
C ARG A 10 39.27 -34.99 -13.31
N LEU A 11 40.17 -35.77 -12.78
CA LEU A 11 40.36 -35.92 -11.35
C LEU A 11 41.10 -34.68 -10.82
N ALA A 12 40.51 -34.01 -9.84
CA ALA A 12 41.06 -32.80 -9.22
C ALA A 12 40.85 -32.84 -7.69
N GLY A 13 41.63 -32.07 -6.93
CA GLY A 13 41.44 -31.92 -5.47
C GLY A 13 40.11 -31.19 -5.14
N ASN A 14 39.69 -31.27 -3.87
CA ASN A 14 38.43 -30.67 -3.39
C ASN A 14 38.27 -29.17 -3.73
N SER A 15 39.37 -28.44 -3.81
CA SER A 15 39.37 -27.02 -4.22
C SER A 15 38.97 -26.77 -5.67
N TYR A 16 38.98 -27.81 -6.50
CA TYR A 16 38.63 -27.71 -7.92
C TYR A 16 37.12 -27.83 -8.16
N THR A 17 36.35 -28.20 -7.16
CA THR A 17 34.88 -28.29 -7.23
C THR A 17 34.21 -26.92 -6.99
N TRP A 18 35.00 -25.91 -6.61
CA TRP A 18 34.47 -24.54 -6.47
C TRP A 18 34.42 -23.89 -7.85
N VAL A 19 33.21 -23.78 -8.37
CA VAL A 19 32.93 -23.01 -9.60
C VAL A 19 32.55 -21.62 -9.12
N PRO A 20 33.25 -20.58 -9.59
CA PRO A 20 32.80 -19.20 -9.31
C PRO A 20 31.39 -19.02 -9.84
N TRP A 21 30.55 -18.31 -9.09
CA TRP A 21 29.24 -17.93 -9.56
C TRP A 21 29.42 -17.04 -10.79
N GLU A 22 28.77 -17.41 -11.88
CA GLU A 22 28.69 -16.59 -13.09
C GLU A 22 27.22 -16.18 -13.26
N ASP A 23 27.02 -14.85 -13.39
CA ASP A 23 25.71 -14.29 -13.72
C ASP A 23 25.30 -14.74 -15.12
N ASN A 24 24.03 -15.02 -15.33
CA ASN A 24 23.52 -15.35 -16.64
C ASN A 24 23.14 -14.06 -17.39
N PRO A 25 23.92 -13.62 -18.38
CA PRO A 25 23.65 -12.39 -19.10
C PRO A 25 22.33 -12.43 -19.88
N ASP A 26 21.82 -13.62 -20.20
CA ASP A 26 20.55 -13.78 -20.91
C ASP A 26 19.35 -13.31 -20.08
N TYR A 27 19.48 -13.24 -18.76
CA TYR A 27 18.44 -12.73 -17.87
C TYR A 27 18.45 -11.21 -17.71
N THR A 28 19.50 -10.53 -18.16
CA THR A 28 19.61 -9.08 -18.03
C THR A 28 18.49 -8.37 -18.79
N GLY A 29 17.72 -7.55 -18.08
CA GLY A 29 16.58 -6.82 -18.62
C GLY A 29 15.29 -7.62 -18.72
N MET A 30 15.27 -8.90 -18.31
CA MET A 30 14.06 -9.72 -18.32
C MET A 30 13.16 -9.40 -17.12
N SER A 31 11.88 -9.65 -17.30
CA SER A 31 10.89 -9.55 -16.23
C SER A 31 10.06 -10.83 -16.16
N PHE A 32 9.91 -11.36 -14.96
CA PHE A 32 9.12 -12.57 -14.69
C PHE A 32 7.88 -12.23 -13.89
N VAL A 33 6.72 -12.65 -14.37
CA VAL A 33 5.46 -12.42 -13.67
C VAL A 33 5.25 -13.51 -12.61
N GLY A 34 4.76 -13.09 -11.45
CA GLY A 34 4.42 -14.00 -10.35
C GLY A 34 3.41 -13.37 -9.40
N ALA A 35 3.03 -14.14 -8.39
CA ALA A 35 2.17 -13.71 -7.31
C ALA A 35 2.95 -13.54 -6.00
N ILE A 36 2.64 -12.51 -5.26
CA ILE A 36 3.22 -12.30 -3.92
C ILE A 36 2.62 -13.31 -2.95
N VAL A 37 3.47 -14.12 -2.33
CA VAL A 37 3.06 -15.15 -1.36
C VAL A 37 3.42 -14.77 0.08
N GLY A 38 4.32 -13.81 0.26
CA GLY A 38 4.72 -13.30 1.58
C GLY A 38 5.39 -11.93 1.50
N THR A 39 5.42 -11.23 2.65
CA THR A 39 6.11 -9.95 2.81
C THR A 39 6.88 -9.94 4.12
N GLN A 40 8.07 -9.36 4.13
CA GLN A 40 8.86 -9.14 5.34
C GLN A 40 9.74 -7.90 5.21
N GLY A 41 9.49 -6.89 6.02
CA GLY A 41 10.15 -5.59 5.87
C GLY A 41 9.86 -5.00 4.48
N GLU A 42 10.91 -4.65 3.75
CA GLU A 42 10.83 -4.10 2.39
C GLU A 42 10.95 -5.18 1.30
N GLN A 43 10.87 -6.45 1.68
CA GLN A 43 11.02 -7.56 0.75
C GLN A 43 9.70 -8.30 0.56
N VAL A 44 9.54 -8.83 -0.65
CA VAL A 44 8.43 -9.69 -1.04
C VAL A 44 8.95 -11.07 -1.43
N GLU A 45 8.18 -12.08 -1.12
CA GLU A 45 8.37 -13.44 -1.58
C GLU A 45 7.44 -13.68 -2.77
N VAL A 46 8.00 -14.13 -3.89
CA VAL A 46 7.27 -14.25 -5.16
C VAL A 46 7.22 -15.71 -5.59
N ALA A 47 6.02 -16.21 -5.89
CA ALA A 47 5.81 -17.45 -6.60
C ALA A 47 5.61 -17.12 -8.09
N PHE A 48 6.52 -17.58 -8.93
CA PHE A 48 6.48 -17.28 -10.36
C PHE A 48 5.45 -18.10 -11.11
N ASP A 49 4.80 -17.49 -12.09
CA ASP A 49 3.81 -18.17 -12.94
C ASP A 49 4.42 -19.29 -13.81
N ILE A 50 5.75 -19.25 -14.02
CA ILE A 50 6.50 -20.28 -14.75
C ILE A 50 6.79 -21.52 -13.91
N ASP A 51 6.73 -21.41 -12.58
CA ASP A 51 7.00 -22.53 -11.68
C ASP A 51 5.79 -23.46 -11.59
N GLN A 52 6.00 -24.75 -11.82
CA GLN A 52 4.93 -25.75 -11.74
C GLN A 52 4.52 -26.07 -10.29
N THR A 53 5.38 -25.76 -9.35
CA THR A 53 5.11 -25.85 -7.91
C THR A 53 5.32 -24.50 -7.29
N ALA A 54 4.36 -24.01 -6.52
CA ALA A 54 4.49 -22.78 -5.76
C ALA A 54 5.55 -22.96 -4.65
N ALA A 55 6.81 -23.00 -5.03
CA ALA A 55 7.93 -22.99 -4.12
C ALA A 55 8.20 -21.53 -3.78
N GLY A 56 7.61 -21.04 -2.68
CA GLY A 56 8.08 -19.84 -2.03
C GLY A 56 9.49 -20.07 -1.51
N GLY A 57 10.31 -19.03 -1.45
CA GLY A 57 11.64 -19.11 -0.85
C GLY A 57 12.54 -17.94 -1.15
N ASN A 58 12.49 -17.38 -2.32
CA ASN A 58 13.34 -16.26 -2.67
C ASN A 58 12.63 -14.93 -2.37
N ARG A 59 13.36 -14.06 -1.67
CA ARG A 59 12.90 -12.74 -1.30
C ARG A 59 13.61 -11.69 -2.12
N TYR A 60 12.85 -10.75 -2.62
CA TYR A 60 13.30 -9.67 -3.48
C TYR A 60 12.89 -8.33 -2.90
N GLY A 61 13.72 -7.30 -3.09
CA GLY A 61 13.33 -5.93 -2.76
C GLY A 61 12.07 -5.52 -3.52
N PHE A 62 11.15 -4.83 -2.86
CA PHE A 62 9.96 -4.30 -3.50
C PHE A 62 10.13 -2.82 -3.79
N ALA A 63 9.99 -2.43 -5.06
CA ALA A 63 10.01 -1.04 -5.51
C ALA A 63 8.58 -0.58 -5.83
N PRO A 64 7.90 0.16 -4.93
CA PRO A 64 6.59 0.71 -5.19
C PRO A 64 6.65 1.77 -6.28
N ALA A 65 5.61 1.84 -7.13
CA ALA A 65 5.52 2.83 -8.21
C ALA A 65 5.49 4.29 -7.70
N THR A 66 5.15 4.49 -6.43
CA THR A 66 5.12 5.80 -5.77
C THR A 66 6.47 6.25 -5.20
N GLY A 67 7.52 5.47 -5.37
CA GLY A 67 8.82 5.74 -4.76
C GLY A 67 8.72 5.72 -3.23
N ASN A 68 9.31 6.71 -2.58
CA ASN A 68 9.32 6.84 -1.12
C ASN A 68 8.17 7.69 -0.54
N LEU A 69 7.21 8.12 -1.37
CA LEU A 69 6.07 8.91 -0.91
C LEU A 69 5.03 8.09 -0.15
N MET A 70 4.93 6.79 -0.45
CA MET A 70 3.97 5.90 0.18
C MET A 70 4.64 4.60 0.60
N TYR A 71 4.58 4.33 1.88
CA TYR A 71 5.06 3.09 2.48
C TYR A 71 3.93 2.07 2.51
N CYS A 72 3.70 1.39 1.40
CA CYS A 72 2.72 0.32 1.33
C CYS A 72 3.34 -0.92 0.71
N MET A 73 3.35 -2.02 1.46
CA MET A 73 3.70 -3.32 0.93
C MET A 73 2.48 -3.92 0.22
N PRO A 74 2.70 -4.67 -0.86
CA PRO A 74 1.62 -5.29 -1.60
C PRO A 74 0.97 -6.41 -0.79
N GLN A 75 -0.31 -6.64 -1.04
CA GLN A 75 -1.05 -7.73 -0.42
C GLN A 75 -0.62 -9.09 -0.98
N LYS A 76 -0.72 -10.11 -0.15
CA LYS A 76 -0.56 -11.51 -0.56
C LYS A 76 -1.60 -11.84 -1.66
N GLY A 77 -1.16 -12.55 -2.69
CA GLY A 77 -1.97 -12.88 -3.87
C GLY A 77 -1.94 -11.81 -4.98
N THR A 78 -1.32 -10.65 -4.75
CA THR A 78 -1.17 -9.62 -5.79
C THR A 78 -0.16 -10.07 -6.84
N LYS A 79 -0.48 -9.85 -8.12
CA LYS A 79 0.46 -10.06 -9.22
C LYS A 79 1.52 -8.97 -9.25
N THR A 80 2.76 -9.37 -9.47
CA THR A 80 3.93 -8.49 -9.59
C THR A 80 4.85 -8.97 -10.70
N ALA A 81 5.74 -8.11 -11.16
CA ALA A 81 6.81 -8.47 -12.06
C ALA A 81 8.17 -8.35 -11.34
N LEU A 82 8.98 -9.40 -11.39
CA LEU A 82 10.37 -9.35 -10.95
C LEU A 82 11.23 -8.91 -12.14
N TYR A 83 11.91 -7.79 -12.01
CA TYR A 83 12.87 -7.28 -12.99
C TYR A 83 14.29 -7.65 -12.58
N ILE A 84 15.06 -8.23 -13.51
CA ILE A 84 16.47 -8.61 -13.33
C ILE A 84 17.34 -7.63 -14.13
N GLY A 85 18.03 -6.72 -13.43
CA GLY A 85 18.76 -5.63 -14.06
C GLY A 85 20.17 -5.99 -14.55
N ASN A 86 20.82 -6.99 -13.94
CA ASN A 86 22.24 -7.27 -14.12
C ASN A 86 22.60 -8.73 -14.38
N GLY A 87 21.63 -9.59 -14.68
CA GLY A 87 21.87 -11.02 -14.88
C GLY A 87 21.98 -11.85 -13.59
N ASP A 88 22.08 -11.21 -12.43
CA ASP A 88 22.01 -11.86 -11.12
C ASP A 88 20.55 -11.92 -10.65
N GLU A 89 19.96 -13.08 -10.73
CA GLU A 89 18.56 -13.30 -10.30
C GLU A 89 18.33 -13.06 -8.82
N ALA A 90 19.35 -13.17 -7.97
CA ALA A 90 19.24 -12.86 -6.55
C ALA A 90 19.08 -11.37 -6.26
N GLN A 91 19.49 -10.50 -7.18
CA GLN A 91 19.34 -9.05 -7.09
C GLN A 91 18.11 -8.51 -7.85
N GLY A 92 17.19 -9.38 -8.21
CA GLY A 92 15.93 -8.99 -8.84
C GLY A 92 15.12 -8.03 -7.95
N ILE A 93 14.41 -7.11 -8.60
CA ILE A 93 13.54 -6.13 -7.94
C ILE A 93 12.11 -6.38 -8.36
N ALA A 94 11.23 -6.64 -7.38
CA ALA A 94 9.81 -6.76 -7.63
C ALA A 94 9.20 -5.38 -7.85
N THR A 95 8.56 -5.17 -8.99
CA THR A 95 8.00 -3.90 -9.40
C THR A 95 6.56 -4.05 -9.84
N GLY A 96 5.77 -3.00 -9.63
CA GLY A 96 4.39 -2.92 -10.07
C GLY A 96 3.50 -3.98 -9.43
N CYS A 97 2.30 -3.59 -9.06
CA CYS A 97 1.29 -4.50 -8.55
C CYS A 97 0.06 -4.40 -9.43
N ILE A 98 -0.35 -5.49 -10.04
CA ILE A 98 -1.54 -5.53 -10.90
C ILE A 98 -2.75 -5.80 -10.02
N ARG A 99 -3.73 -4.92 -10.09
CA ARG A 99 -5.03 -5.16 -9.45
C ARG A 99 -5.70 -6.37 -10.07
N THR A 100 -6.16 -7.27 -9.21
CA THR A 100 -6.90 -8.47 -9.64
C THR A 100 -8.40 -8.37 -9.38
N ASN A 101 -8.86 -7.31 -8.70
CA ASN A 101 -10.26 -7.09 -8.32
C ASN A 101 -10.97 -6.01 -9.16
N GLY A 102 -10.45 -5.67 -10.34
CA GLY A 102 -10.99 -4.58 -11.17
C GLY A 102 -12.44 -4.75 -11.57
N SER A 103 -12.91 -5.99 -11.75
CA SER A 103 -14.31 -6.29 -12.09
C SER A 103 -15.29 -6.06 -10.94
N THR A 104 -14.80 -6.02 -9.69
CA THR A 104 -15.62 -5.83 -8.48
C THR A 104 -15.39 -4.48 -7.81
N CYS A 105 -14.49 -3.67 -8.33
CA CYS A 105 -14.16 -2.35 -7.79
C CYS A 105 -14.85 -1.25 -8.60
N GLU A 106 -15.97 -0.74 -8.08
CA GLU A 106 -16.74 0.35 -8.71
C GLU A 106 -15.91 1.61 -9.00
N GLY A 107 -14.89 1.88 -8.17
CA GLY A 107 -14.02 3.04 -8.31
C GLY A 107 -13.08 3.01 -9.51
N THR A 108 -12.83 1.84 -10.14
CA THR A 108 -11.90 1.74 -11.27
C THR A 108 -12.51 2.15 -12.61
N GLY A 109 -13.84 2.16 -12.71
CA GLY A 109 -14.55 2.49 -13.95
C GLY A 109 -14.78 3.98 -14.19
N SER A 110 -14.59 4.83 -13.19
CA SER A 110 -14.85 6.27 -13.29
C SER A 110 -13.54 7.07 -13.43
N PRO A 111 -13.33 7.79 -14.54
CA PRO A 111 -12.16 8.64 -14.70
C PRO A 111 -12.18 9.87 -13.80
N GLU A 112 -13.35 10.28 -13.30
CA GLU A 112 -13.52 11.43 -12.43
C GLU A 112 -13.18 11.12 -10.97
N LYS A 113 -13.36 9.88 -10.55
CA LYS A 113 -13.03 9.44 -9.20
C LYS A 113 -11.58 8.94 -9.11
N LYS A 114 -10.81 9.54 -8.21
CA LYS A 114 -9.49 9.03 -7.80
C LYS A 114 -9.62 8.50 -6.38
N SER A 115 -9.20 7.25 -6.15
CA SER A 115 -9.33 6.62 -4.84
C SER A 115 -8.00 6.06 -4.38
N PHE A 116 -7.74 6.26 -3.10
CA PHE A 116 -6.71 5.55 -2.34
C PHE A 116 -7.39 4.83 -1.18
N ARG A 117 -7.48 3.50 -1.23
CA ARG A 117 -8.22 2.69 -0.25
C ARG A 117 -7.44 1.46 0.18
N SER A 118 -7.58 1.12 1.47
CA SER A 118 -7.17 -0.18 2.02
C SER A 118 -8.26 -1.24 1.76
N GLU A 119 -7.91 -2.52 1.92
CA GLU A 119 -8.86 -3.64 1.88
C GLU A 119 -9.94 -3.59 2.96
N HIS A 120 -9.69 -2.82 4.03
CA HIS A 120 -10.63 -2.65 5.14
C HIS A 120 -11.56 -1.43 4.97
N GLY A 121 -11.67 -0.90 3.76
CA GLY A 121 -12.59 0.18 3.41
C GLY A 121 -12.14 1.58 3.86
N LYS A 122 -10.99 1.71 4.49
CA LYS A 122 -10.43 3.03 4.87
C LYS A 122 -9.73 3.67 3.69
N GLY A 123 -9.94 4.98 3.49
CA GLY A 123 -9.32 5.60 2.33
C GLY A 123 -9.58 7.08 2.15
N MET A 124 -9.13 7.56 1.02
CA MET A 124 -9.35 8.91 0.54
C MET A 124 -9.93 8.84 -0.87
N ASP A 125 -11.00 9.56 -1.10
CA ASP A 125 -11.63 9.72 -2.42
C ASP A 125 -11.56 11.18 -2.85
N LEU A 126 -11.18 11.38 -4.11
CA LEU A 126 -11.13 12.67 -4.78
C LEU A 126 -12.10 12.66 -5.95
N TYR A 127 -13.00 13.61 -5.96
CA TYR A 127 -13.94 13.91 -7.04
C TYR A 127 -13.74 15.36 -7.51
N PRO A 128 -14.29 15.78 -8.65
CA PRO A 128 -14.16 17.16 -9.12
C PRO A 128 -14.61 18.22 -8.11
N GLN A 129 -15.68 17.95 -7.33
CA GLN A 129 -16.26 18.91 -6.39
C GLN A 129 -16.23 18.43 -4.93
N ARG A 130 -15.58 17.30 -4.65
CA ARG A 130 -15.57 16.72 -3.30
C ARG A 130 -14.29 15.97 -3.02
N MET A 131 -13.79 16.09 -1.80
CA MET A 131 -12.78 15.22 -1.23
C MET A 131 -13.34 14.54 0.04
N GLY A 132 -13.13 13.24 0.19
CA GLY A 132 -13.54 12.49 1.36
C GLY A 132 -12.37 11.73 1.99
N LEU A 133 -12.29 11.78 3.32
CA LEU A 133 -11.47 10.88 4.13
C LEU A 133 -12.43 9.90 4.81
N ASP A 134 -12.30 8.64 4.50
CA ASP A 134 -13.21 7.57 4.93
C ASP A 134 -12.52 6.69 5.98
N GLY A 135 -13.06 6.67 7.18
CA GLY A 135 -12.62 5.80 8.28
C GLY A 135 -13.28 4.43 8.29
N GLY A 136 -14.04 4.08 7.24
CA GLY A 136 -14.88 2.89 7.20
C GLY A 136 -16.13 3.06 8.07
N GLU A 137 -16.41 2.10 8.93
CA GLU A 137 -17.59 2.14 9.79
C GLU A 137 -17.51 3.20 10.92
N THR A 138 -16.34 3.77 11.18
CA THR A 138 -16.15 4.68 12.32
C THR A 138 -16.57 6.10 12.06
N GLY A 139 -16.52 6.57 10.82
CA GLY A 139 -16.89 7.94 10.45
C GLY A 139 -16.13 8.44 9.24
N LYS A 140 -16.39 9.70 8.88
CA LYS A 140 -15.79 10.33 7.70
C LYS A 140 -15.59 11.84 7.90
N ILE A 141 -14.67 12.39 7.12
CA ILE A 141 -14.50 13.83 6.94
C ILE A 141 -14.71 14.10 5.44
N THR A 142 -15.61 15.03 5.14
CA THR A 142 -15.95 15.39 3.77
C THR A 142 -15.73 16.89 3.55
N PHE A 143 -15.12 17.24 2.44
CA PHE A 143 -14.97 18.61 1.95
C PHE A 143 -15.76 18.70 0.65
N GLU A 144 -16.74 19.56 0.59
CA GLU A 144 -17.59 19.78 -0.59
C GLU A 144 -17.58 21.27 -0.96
N ASP A 145 -17.43 21.55 -2.25
CA ASP A 145 -17.29 22.92 -2.74
C ASP A 145 -18.50 23.80 -2.40
N GLU A 146 -19.72 23.23 -2.44
CA GLU A 146 -20.95 23.98 -2.21
C GLU A 146 -21.38 24.02 -0.76
N THR A 147 -21.19 22.93 -0.01
CA THR A 147 -21.72 22.77 1.35
C THR A 147 -20.68 22.91 2.45
N GLY A 148 -19.39 22.91 2.09
CA GLY A 148 -18.26 23.05 3.02
C GLY A 148 -17.78 21.74 3.64
N THR A 149 -17.34 21.80 4.89
CA THR A 149 -16.69 20.68 5.56
C THR A 149 -17.61 20.02 6.58
N THR A 150 -17.71 18.72 6.52
CA THR A 150 -18.46 17.88 7.48
C THR A 150 -17.54 16.86 8.15
N ILE A 151 -17.68 16.71 9.47
CA ILE A 151 -17.01 15.68 10.26
C ILE A 151 -18.11 14.81 10.88
N GLU A 152 -18.16 13.55 10.52
CA GLU A 152 -19.14 12.58 11.04
C GLU A 152 -18.43 11.47 11.80
N SER A 153 -18.98 11.09 12.95
CA SER A 153 -18.51 9.93 13.71
C SER A 153 -19.71 9.08 14.13
N ASN A 154 -19.63 7.78 13.87
CA ASN A 154 -20.63 6.79 14.32
C ASN A 154 -20.44 6.39 15.80
N GLY A 155 -19.38 6.92 16.44
CA GLY A 155 -19.08 6.76 17.86
C GLY A 155 -18.84 8.10 18.52
N GLY A 156 -17.90 8.16 19.44
CA GLY A 156 -17.51 9.42 20.08
C GLY A 156 -16.61 10.27 19.18
N LEU A 157 -16.75 11.59 19.26
CA LEU A 157 -15.80 12.55 18.70
C LEU A 157 -15.15 13.32 19.85
N VAL A 158 -13.82 13.28 19.92
CA VAL A 158 -13.03 13.97 20.93
C VAL A 158 -12.12 14.98 20.25
N LEU A 159 -12.23 16.26 20.64
CA LEU A 159 -11.32 17.33 20.23
C LEU A 159 -10.43 17.68 21.42
N MET A 160 -9.13 17.44 21.29
CA MET A 160 -8.15 17.73 22.32
C MET A 160 -7.03 18.62 21.77
N ALA A 161 -6.68 19.65 22.50
CA ALA A 161 -5.56 20.49 22.18
C ALA A 161 -4.68 20.72 23.42
N LYS A 162 -3.37 20.80 23.23
CA LYS A 162 -2.42 21.09 24.32
C LYS A 162 -2.52 22.52 24.81
N GLU A 163 -2.81 23.46 23.92
CA GLU A 163 -2.85 24.89 24.25
C GLU A 163 -4.29 25.43 24.29
N GLY A 164 -5.09 25.23 23.27
CA GLY A 164 -6.46 25.71 23.23
C GLY A 164 -7.21 25.31 22.00
N ILE A 165 -8.54 25.35 22.06
CA ILE A 165 -9.46 25.14 20.95
C ILE A 165 -10.28 26.43 20.80
N ARG A 166 -10.25 27.03 19.60
CA ARG A 166 -11.03 28.22 19.28
C ARG A 166 -12.03 27.86 18.17
N LEU A 167 -13.30 28.15 18.42
CA LEU A 167 -14.38 28.01 17.45
C LEU A 167 -14.88 29.41 17.13
N GLU A 168 -14.86 29.76 15.85
CA GLU A 168 -15.28 31.08 15.36
C GLU A 168 -16.22 30.93 14.17
N SER A 169 -17.29 31.68 14.14
CA SER A 169 -18.22 31.76 13.03
C SER A 169 -18.69 33.19 12.85
N MET A 170 -18.80 33.65 11.60
CA MET A 170 -19.33 34.99 11.30
C MET A 170 -20.85 35.10 11.49
N THR A 171 -21.56 33.96 11.46
CA THR A 171 -23.05 33.97 11.55
C THR A 171 -23.57 33.36 12.83
N GLY A 172 -22.89 32.37 13.37
CA GLY A 172 -23.30 31.73 14.62
C GLY A 172 -22.69 30.33 14.79
N ILE A 173 -22.68 29.88 16.02
CA ILE A 173 -22.28 28.52 16.41
C ILE A 173 -23.46 27.90 17.13
N ALA A 174 -23.98 26.78 16.63
CA ALA A 174 -25.03 26.02 17.26
C ALA A 174 -24.44 24.73 17.88
N MET A 175 -24.81 24.44 19.10
CA MET A 175 -24.54 23.16 19.79
C MET A 175 -25.84 22.53 20.20
N GLN A 176 -26.03 21.27 19.81
CA GLN A 176 -27.23 20.51 20.13
C GLN A 176 -26.87 19.14 20.69
N GLY A 177 -27.31 18.84 21.88
CA GLY A 177 -27.25 17.53 22.51
C GLY A 177 -28.64 16.96 22.70
N MET A 178 -28.81 15.65 22.56
CA MET A 178 -30.10 15.00 22.81
C MET A 178 -30.39 14.79 24.31
N SER A 179 -29.36 14.73 25.14
CA SER A 179 -29.50 14.59 26.59
C SER A 179 -28.96 15.80 27.33
N ASP A 180 -27.65 16.03 27.21
CA ASP A 180 -26.97 17.08 27.99
C ASP A 180 -25.96 17.82 27.15
N ILE A 181 -25.79 19.11 27.45
CA ILE A 181 -24.61 19.91 27.06
C ILE A 181 -23.95 20.35 28.36
N MET A 182 -22.72 19.86 28.63
CA MET A 182 -21.99 20.15 29.84
C MET A 182 -20.70 20.91 29.53
N ALA A 183 -20.51 22.06 30.16
CA ALA A 183 -19.25 22.80 30.13
C ALA A 183 -18.60 22.72 31.53
N LEU A 184 -17.42 22.08 31.57
CA LEU A 184 -16.63 21.91 32.79
C LEU A 184 -15.30 22.65 32.63
N TYR A 185 -14.86 23.33 33.72
CA TYR A 185 -13.53 23.89 33.83
C TYR A 185 -12.90 23.51 35.16
N SER A 186 -11.59 23.36 35.20
CA SER A 186 -10.87 22.93 36.41
C SER A 186 -10.30 24.08 37.23
N GLU A 187 -9.87 25.16 36.58
CA GLU A 187 -9.30 26.35 37.28
C GLU A 187 -9.46 27.60 36.40
N GLY A 188 -9.81 28.74 37.05
CA GLY A 188 -9.90 30.05 36.41
C GLY A 188 -11.30 30.62 36.27
N ALA A 189 -11.42 31.88 35.82
CA ALA A 189 -12.69 32.54 35.55
C ALA A 189 -13.27 32.04 34.20
N SER A 190 -14.46 31.48 34.22
CA SER A 190 -15.21 31.18 33.01
C SER A 190 -16.41 32.11 32.88
N SER A 191 -16.66 32.60 31.70
CA SER A 191 -17.91 33.29 31.36
C SER A 191 -18.56 32.57 30.17
N LEU A 192 -19.82 32.15 30.35
CA LEU A 192 -20.71 31.76 29.28
C LEU A 192 -21.66 32.94 29.08
N CYS A 193 -21.45 33.72 28.02
CA CYS A 193 -22.42 34.74 27.60
C CYS A 193 -23.35 34.12 26.57
N VAL A 194 -24.62 34.02 26.88
CA VAL A 194 -25.70 33.58 25.98
C VAL A 194 -26.30 34.84 25.33
#